data_7ab32e3d9aac6c54ba5c4003cdcd7478
#
_entry.id   7ab32e3d9aac6c54ba5c4003cdcd7478
#
_cell.length_a   1.000
_cell.length_b   1.000
_cell.length_c   1.000
_cell.angle_alpha   90.00
_cell.angle_beta   90.00
_cell.angle_gamma   90.00
#
_symmetry.space_group_name_H-M   'P 1'
#
loop_
_entity.id
_entity.type
_entity.pdbx_description
1 polymer ?
#
loop_
_entity_poly.entity_id
_entity_poly.type
_entity_poly.pdbx_seq_one_letter_code
_entity_poly.pdbx_strand_id
1 'polypeptide(L)'
;MRSRFLRGTYLPTVNIIISSADSEQAFLQSYIEQKRNNESKTTLIVEEPQWVVDPRKGTPDDLGAFYVAVGNKFLAHELLPVDASEEMVSTYREKGYQMIKVPPGYHEVFLDNLDQALMDIVGLSSSSSTKYISGIRLNHIKTDEYKNPFTKDVIEVGNAPDDINQYSNFFDLALVNPKDIARPLFIHLDMSLSGDKTGIAGTWITGKRPGVVGEENTGRELEFKAAFSVSVKAPKGYQVSFEKTRNFIRWLRDRGFAIKCVSMDTYQSANMAQTLTSDGFKTQILSVDRVDTVGTENGRPARVCKPYAFFKTTIYEQHLKLYRKCDLLTEEIANLERLSDGHVDHPKNGSKDQADALCGSLYTASQFAEEYSYDYGENLETSLDINAATDDFRKQQMITEFQEELIKIYADMALATETLDYQKKQEYETYMDISQGIIIL
;
A
#
# COMPACT_ATOMS: atom_id res chain seq x y z
N MET A 1 36.03 -23.82 21.88
CA MET A 1 37.25 -23.02 22.12
C MET A 1 37.86 -23.18 23.52
N ARG A 2 37.04 -23.23 24.59
CA ARG A 2 37.55 -23.37 25.98
C ARG A 2 38.50 -24.58 26.19
N SER A 3 38.31 -25.72 25.53
CA SER A 3 39.08 -26.92 25.73
C SER A 3 40.50 -26.89 25.13
N ARG A 4 40.82 -25.98 24.23
CA ARG A 4 42.15 -25.88 23.59
C ARG A 4 43.21 -25.11 24.40
N PHE A 5 42.80 -24.36 25.43
CA PHE A 5 43.65 -23.45 26.19
C PHE A 5 43.76 -23.79 27.68
N LEU A 6 43.16 -24.90 28.11
CA LEU A 6 43.30 -25.39 29.49
C LEU A 6 44.68 -26.02 29.71
N ARG A 7 45.64 -25.18 29.99
CA ARG A 7 46.89 -25.60 30.63
C ARG A 7 46.97 -24.95 32.03
N GLY A 8 46.61 -25.72 33.04
CA GLY A 8 46.58 -25.21 34.41
C GLY A 8 45.21 -24.67 34.85
N THR A 9 45.06 -24.38 36.10
CA THR A 9 43.80 -24.22 36.78
C THR A 9 42.96 -22.97 36.42
N TYR A 10 43.49 -21.98 35.70
CA TYR A 10 42.74 -20.81 35.24
C TYR A 10 43.45 -20.05 34.12
N LEU A 11 42.90 -20.10 32.92
CA LEU A 11 43.08 -19.06 31.92
C LEU A 11 41.73 -18.38 31.72
N PRO A 12 41.55 -17.09 32.05
CA PRO A 12 40.33 -16.37 31.76
C PRO A 12 40.18 -16.22 30.24
N THR A 13 39.21 -16.93 29.66
CA THR A 13 38.87 -16.76 28.26
C THR A 13 37.80 -15.68 28.18
N VAL A 14 38.10 -14.55 27.56
CA VAL A 14 37.15 -13.50 27.26
C VAL A 14 36.68 -13.70 25.84
N ASN A 15 35.38 -13.86 25.66
CA ASN A 15 34.72 -13.79 24.35
C ASN A 15 34.10 -12.40 24.23
N ILE A 16 34.53 -11.64 23.25
CA ILE A 16 33.91 -10.34 22.91
C ILE A 16 33.08 -10.54 21.65
N ILE A 17 31.80 -10.21 21.73
CA ILE A 17 30.87 -10.22 20.60
C ILE A 17 30.43 -8.76 20.40
N ILE A 18 30.70 -8.24 19.22
CA ILE A 18 30.29 -6.87 18.82
C ILE A 18 29.33 -7.04 17.65
N SER A 19 28.15 -6.45 17.74
CA SER A 19 27.13 -6.48 16.69
C SER A 19 26.25 -5.25 16.81
N SER A 20 25.68 -4.81 15.70
CA SER A 20 24.50 -3.95 15.70
C SER A 20 23.31 -4.70 16.27
N ALA A 21 22.31 -3.97 16.77
CA ALA A 21 21.04 -4.57 17.11
C ALA A 21 20.39 -5.18 15.85
N ASP A 22 19.74 -6.31 16.01
CA ASP A 22 19.03 -7.01 14.94
C ASP A 22 17.62 -7.34 15.43
N SER A 23 16.85 -8.10 14.66
CA SER A 23 15.51 -8.48 15.06
C SER A 23 15.48 -9.21 16.41
N GLU A 24 14.42 -9.07 17.20
CA GLU A 24 14.25 -9.77 18.49
C GLU A 24 14.38 -11.30 18.35
N GLN A 25 14.16 -11.83 17.14
CA GLN A 25 14.29 -13.27 16.83
C GLN A 25 15.70 -13.66 16.42
N ALA A 26 16.63 -12.70 16.28
CA ALA A 26 18.01 -13.01 15.95
C ALA A 26 18.68 -13.81 17.07
N PHE A 27 19.56 -14.73 16.68
CA PHE A 27 20.27 -15.60 17.62
C PHE A 27 20.96 -14.82 18.74
N LEU A 28 21.59 -13.69 18.42
CA LEU A 28 22.33 -12.90 19.42
C LEU A 28 21.36 -12.27 20.43
N GLN A 29 20.23 -11.76 19.98
CA GLN A 29 19.22 -11.12 20.84
C GLN A 29 18.60 -12.15 21.80
N SER A 30 18.22 -13.31 21.28
CA SER A 30 17.73 -14.42 22.10
C SER A 30 18.78 -14.89 23.11
N TYR A 31 20.05 -14.88 22.73
CA TYR A 31 21.16 -15.22 23.64
C TYR A 31 21.37 -14.17 24.74
N ILE A 32 21.27 -12.89 24.40
CA ILE A 32 21.33 -11.76 25.36
C ILE A 32 20.19 -11.87 26.38
N GLU A 33 18.95 -12.07 25.92
CA GLU A 33 17.79 -12.25 26.80
C GLU A 33 17.94 -13.45 27.72
N GLN A 34 18.40 -14.59 27.19
CA GLN A 34 18.65 -15.76 28.00
C GLN A 34 19.69 -15.48 29.11
N LYS A 35 20.74 -14.68 28.81
CA LYS A 35 21.77 -14.32 29.80
C LYS A 35 21.28 -13.33 30.84
N ARG A 36 20.39 -12.41 30.45
CA ARG A 36 19.69 -11.50 31.39
C ARG A 36 18.75 -12.26 32.32
N ASN A 37 17.89 -13.10 31.79
CA ASN A 37 16.90 -13.88 32.53
C ASN A 37 17.57 -14.86 33.52
N ASN A 38 18.77 -15.36 33.19
CA ASN A 38 19.51 -16.28 34.04
C ASN A 38 20.52 -15.59 35.00
N GLU A 39 20.46 -14.24 35.11
CA GLU A 39 21.37 -13.44 35.96
C GLU A 39 22.84 -13.86 35.85
N SER A 40 23.34 -14.01 34.65
CA SER A 40 24.70 -14.53 34.39
C SER A 40 25.76 -13.60 34.92
N LYS A 41 26.44 -14.01 36.02
CA LYS A 41 27.56 -13.26 36.62
C LYS A 41 28.83 -13.25 35.78
N THR A 42 28.88 -14.00 34.69
CA THR A 42 30.06 -14.12 33.80
C THR A 42 29.87 -13.41 32.47
N THR A 43 28.76 -12.70 32.28
CA THR A 43 28.46 -12.01 31.01
C THR A 43 28.22 -10.54 31.32
N LEU A 44 28.99 -9.65 30.69
CA LEU A 44 28.75 -8.23 30.65
C LEU A 44 28.02 -7.94 29.34
N ILE A 45 26.87 -7.29 29.43
CA ILE A 45 26.07 -6.81 28.27
C ILE A 45 26.11 -5.30 28.31
N VAL A 46 26.58 -4.68 27.23
CA VAL A 46 26.62 -3.24 27.03
C VAL A 46 25.76 -2.93 25.82
N GLU A 47 24.69 -2.18 26.02
CA GLU A 47 23.74 -1.72 24.98
C GLU A 47 23.55 -0.23 25.18
N GLU A 48 24.37 0.55 24.51
CA GLU A 48 24.39 2.01 24.59
C GLU A 48 24.29 2.63 23.20
N PRO A 49 23.55 3.74 23.05
CA PRO A 49 23.54 4.48 21.81
C PRO A 49 24.95 4.93 21.40
N GLN A 50 25.18 5.04 20.08
CA GLN A 50 26.50 5.38 19.55
C GLN A 50 27.06 6.70 20.10
N TRP A 51 26.21 7.70 20.36
CA TRP A 51 26.64 9.00 20.91
C TRP A 51 27.09 8.95 22.38
N VAL A 52 26.72 7.93 23.12
CA VAL A 52 27.24 7.67 24.48
C VAL A 52 28.67 7.12 24.40
N VAL A 53 28.93 6.27 23.42
CA VAL A 53 30.24 5.66 23.20
C VAL A 53 31.18 6.62 22.45
N ASP A 54 30.64 7.39 21.51
CA ASP A 54 31.39 8.35 20.69
C ASP A 54 30.60 9.68 20.53
N PRO A 55 30.84 10.66 21.39
CA PRO A 55 30.11 11.93 21.38
C PRO A 55 30.56 12.90 20.28
N ARG A 56 31.41 12.51 19.35
CA ARG A 56 31.91 13.42 18.28
C ARG A 56 30.83 13.97 17.36
N LYS A 57 29.69 13.30 17.25
CA LYS A 57 28.52 13.75 16.46
C LYS A 57 27.49 14.54 17.28
N GLY A 58 27.84 14.95 18.49
CA GLY A 58 27.00 15.70 19.39
C GLY A 58 26.33 14.88 20.47
N THR A 59 25.54 15.55 21.28
CA THR A 59 24.76 15.01 22.40
C THR A 59 23.29 15.33 22.24
N PRO A 60 22.36 14.61 22.91
CA PRO A 60 20.93 14.94 22.88
C PRO A 60 20.57 16.32 23.43
N ASP A 61 21.50 16.98 24.14
CA ASP A 61 21.29 18.30 24.72
C ASP A 61 21.73 19.44 23.77
N ASP A 62 22.37 19.11 22.67
CA ASP A 62 22.83 20.08 21.69
C ASP A 62 21.68 20.74 20.95
N LEU A 63 21.92 22.00 20.51
CA LEU A 63 20.94 22.71 19.68
C LEU A 63 20.73 21.98 18.35
N GLY A 64 19.46 21.77 17.98
CA GLY A 64 19.09 21.02 16.78
C GLY A 64 18.95 19.51 17.00
N ALA A 65 19.06 19.02 18.25
CA ALA A 65 18.66 17.67 18.58
C ALA A 65 17.18 17.46 18.28
N PHE A 66 16.84 16.30 17.77
CA PHE A 66 15.49 15.96 17.30
C PHE A 66 14.93 14.73 18.02
N TYR A 67 13.62 14.56 17.93
CA TYR A 67 12.95 13.41 18.55
C TYR A 67 12.61 12.32 17.54
N VAL A 68 12.79 11.08 17.96
CA VAL A 68 12.34 9.88 17.29
C VAL A 68 11.29 9.21 18.16
N ALA A 69 10.12 8.98 17.60
CA ALA A 69 9.06 8.22 18.23
C ALA A 69 9.27 6.73 17.90
N VAL A 70 9.76 6.00 18.88
CA VAL A 70 9.98 4.56 18.76
C VAL A 70 8.68 3.84 19.06
N GLY A 71 8.15 3.17 18.03
CA GLY A 71 6.92 2.41 18.12
C GLY A 71 7.13 1.05 18.82
N ASN A 72 6.15 0.19 18.65
CA ASN A 72 6.14 -1.17 19.17
C ASN A 72 5.52 -2.10 18.11
N LYS A 73 5.23 -3.34 18.44
CA LYS A 73 4.63 -4.30 17.48
C LYS A 73 3.31 -3.84 16.83
N PHE A 74 2.69 -2.75 17.32
CA PHE A 74 1.44 -2.17 16.77
C PHE A 74 1.64 -0.81 16.12
N LEU A 75 2.80 -0.16 16.39
CA LEU A 75 3.10 1.21 15.98
C LEU A 75 4.45 1.23 15.29
N ALA A 76 4.52 1.72 14.06
CA ALA A 76 5.80 1.92 13.37
C ALA A 76 6.60 3.07 14.00
N HIS A 77 7.91 3.09 13.78
CA HIS A 77 8.76 4.22 14.18
C HIS A 77 8.44 5.47 13.37
N GLU A 78 8.56 6.64 13.98
CA GLU A 78 8.37 7.93 13.29
C GLU A 78 9.46 8.92 13.67
N LEU A 79 9.96 9.65 12.67
CA LEU A 79 10.85 10.77 12.86
C LEU A 79 10.00 12.04 13.03
N LEU A 80 10.18 12.76 14.15
CA LEU A 80 9.49 14.01 14.37
C LEU A 80 10.26 15.18 13.71
N PRO A 81 9.56 16.27 13.38
CA PRO A 81 10.23 17.52 12.94
C PRO A 81 11.28 17.98 13.96
N VAL A 82 12.37 18.60 13.49
CA VAL A 82 13.46 19.09 14.36
C VAL A 82 12.97 20.11 15.38
N ASP A 83 11.92 20.84 15.04
CA ASP A 83 11.26 21.86 15.88
C ASP A 83 10.03 21.31 16.63
N ALA A 84 9.93 19.98 16.78
CA ALA A 84 8.82 19.36 17.49
C ALA A 84 8.62 19.95 18.89
N SER A 85 7.41 20.44 19.16
CA SER A 85 7.07 21.01 20.46
C SER A 85 6.95 19.92 21.55
N GLU A 86 7.14 20.30 22.81
CA GLU A 86 6.93 19.39 23.94
C GLU A 86 5.49 18.85 24.01
N GLU A 87 4.50 19.60 23.52
CA GLU A 87 3.13 19.17 23.40
C GLU A 87 2.99 18.01 22.39
N MET A 88 3.65 18.13 21.25
CA MET A 88 3.72 17.04 20.24
C MET A 88 4.38 15.80 20.83
N VAL A 89 5.52 15.95 21.52
CA VAL A 89 6.23 14.85 22.17
C VAL A 89 5.35 14.17 23.23
N SER A 90 4.60 14.95 24.03
CA SER A 90 3.66 14.42 25.01
C SER A 90 2.53 13.63 24.36
N THR A 91 1.97 14.15 23.26
CA THR A 91 0.92 13.47 22.47
C THR A 91 1.40 12.10 21.95
N TYR A 92 2.64 11.99 21.50
CA TYR A 92 3.20 10.72 21.07
C TYR A 92 3.43 9.74 22.23
N ARG A 93 3.87 10.24 23.40
CA ARG A 93 3.96 9.40 24.62
C ARG A 93 2.60 8.83 25.03
N GLU A 94 1.54 9.64 24.97
CA GLU A 94 0.18 9.21 25.29
C GLU A 94 -0.34 8.14 24.30
N LYS A 95 0.12 8.20 23.04
CA LYS A 95 -0.18 7.17 22.03
C LYS A 95 0.63 5.88 22.20
N GLY A 96 1.52 5.80 23.20
CA GLY A 96 2.30 4.61 23.49
C GLY A 96 3.65 4.52 22.80
N TYR A 97 4.17 5.62 22.23
CA TYR A 97 5.53 5.68 21.71
C TYR A 97 6.56 5.92 22.82
N GLN A 98 7.70 5.27 22.68
CA GLN A 98 8.90 5.64 23.41
C GLN A 98 9.60 6.78 22.68
N MET A 99 9.80 7.92 23.34
CA MET A 99 10.46 9.07 22.73
C MET A 99 11.95 9.06 23.01
N ILE A 100 12.77 9.10 21.97
CA ILE A 100 14.23 9.18 22.04
C ILE A 100 14.68 10.50 21.45
N LYS A 101 15.51 11.24 22.19
CA LYS A 101 16.13 12.46 21.71
C LYS A 101 17.52 12.13 21.14
N VAL A 102 17.73 12.49 19.88
CA VAL A 102 18.92 12.13 19.09
C VAL A 102 19.73 13.38 18.78
N PRO A 103 21.08 13.30 18.84
CA PRO A 103 21.94 14.42 18.50
C PRO A 103 21.81 14.86 17.04
N PRO A 104 22.01 16.17 16.72
CA PRO A 104 21.79 16.71 15.38
C PRO A 104 22.69 16.10 14.32
N GLY A 105 23.89 15.63 14.67
CA GLY A 105 24.84 15.03 13.73
C GLY A 105 24.41 13.68 13.14
N TYR A 106 23.29 13.13 13.59
CA TYR A 106 22.72 11.89 13.04
C TYR A 106 21.48 12.11 12.17
N HIS A 107 20.99 13.35 12.04
CA HIS A 107 19.70 13.64 11.41
C HIS A 107 19.57 13.06 9.99
N GLU A 108 20.56 13.25 9.13
CA GLU A 108 20.56 12.72 7.75
C GLU A 108 20.43 11.18 7.72
N VAL A 109 21.12 10.49 8.61
CA VAL A 109 21.07 9.01 8.66
C VAL A 109 19.68 8.52 9.04
N PHE A 110 18.98 9.26 9.92
CA PHE A 110 17.61 8.93 10.32
C PHE A 110 16.59 9.30 9.23
N LEU A 111 16.87 10.29 8.40
CA LEU A 111 16.05 10.59 7.22
C LEU A 111 16.20 9.51 6.14
N ASP A 112 17.42 9.02 5.92
CA ASP A 112 17.69 8.01 4.90
C ASP A 112 17.02 6.67 5.23
N ASN A 113 17.21 6.18 6.46
CA ASN A 113 16.62 4.91 6.89
C ASN A 113 16.43 4.87 8.41
N LEU A 114 15.24 5.24 8.85
CA LEU A 114 14.88 5.35 10.27
C LEU A 114 15.09 4.03 11.05
N ASP A 115 14.61 2.92 10.47
CA ASP A 115 14.67 1.61 11.13
C ASP A 115 16.14 1.13 11.30
N GLN A 116 16.93 1.27 10.24
CA GLN A 116 18.34 0.93 10.28
C GLN A 116 19.13 1.83 11.26
N ALA A 117 18.83 3.12 11.27
CA ALA A 117 19.43 4.08 12.18
C ALA A 117 19.11 3.75 13.64
N LEU A 118 17.90 3.31 13.95
CA LEU A 118 17.52 2.86 15.29
C LEU A 118 18.31 1.62 15.72
N MET A 119 18.54 0.68 14.82
CA MET A 119 19.32 -0.52 15.11
C MET A 119 20.81 -0.21 15.26
N ASP A 120 21.40 0.53 14.33
CA ASP A 120 22.85 0.71 14.26
C ASP A 120 23.36 1.82 15.20
N ILE A 121 22.56 2.87 15.41
CA ILE A 121 22.98 4.06 16.19
C ILE A 121 22.44 4.04 17.61
N VAL A 122 21.17 3.66 17.76
CA VAL A 122 20.52 3.65 19.10
C VAL A 122 20.74 2.31 19.80
N GLY A 123 20.96 1.24 19.06
CA GLY A 123 21.11 -0.10 19.61
C GLY A 123 19.78 -0.74 19.99
N LEU A 124 18.69 -0.28 19.41
CA LEU A 124 17.37 -0.88 19.66
C LEU A 124 17.15 -2.07 18.73
N SER A 125 16.90 -3.23 19.32
CA SER A 125 16.39 -4.38 18.58
C SER A 125 14.96 -4.08 18.13
N SER A 126 14.67 -4.39 16.87
CA SER A 126 13.41 -4.04 16.30
C SER A 126 12.34 -5.10 16.53
N SER A 127 11.60 -4.99 17.60
CA SER A 127 10.27 -5.63 17.70
C SER A 127 9.23 -4.90 16.84
N SER A 128 9.52 -3.66 16.45
CA SER A 128 8.66 -2.81 15.63
C SER A 128 9.20 -2.59 14.23
N SER A 129 10.45 -2.94 13.92
CA SER A 129 11.07 -2.76 12.59
C SER A 129 10.49 -3.68 11.51
N THR A 130 9.60 -4.59 11.88
CA THR A 130 8.94 -5.48 10.93
C THR A 130 7.71 -4.85 10.28
N LYS A 131 7.09 -3.83 10.90
CA LYS A 131 5.89 -3.21 10.33
C LYS A 131 6.23 -2.40 9.09
N TYR A 132 5.64 -2.83 7.98
CA TYR A 132 5.92 -2.24 6.68
C TYR A 132 5.27 -0.86 6.49
N ILE A 133 4.07 -0.66 7.03
CA ILE A 133 3.28 0.59 6.94
C ILE A 133 2.87 1.05 8.32
N SER A 134 3.09 2.35 8.61
CA SER A 134 2.65 2.99 9.85
C SER A 134 1.13 3.10 9.92
N GLY A 135 0.55 2.68 11.05
CA GLY A 135 -0.88 2.84 11.32
C GLY A 135 -1.33 4.32 11.33
N ILE A 136 -0.45 5.24 11.73
CA ILE A 136 -0.73 6.68 11.69
C ILE A 136 -0.83 7.16 10.25
N ARG A 137 0.14 6.79 9.38
CA ARG A 137 0.10 7.13 7.96
C ARG A 137 -1.14 6.56 7.28
N LEU A 138 -1.51 5.33 7.61
CA LEU A 138 -2.74 4.71 7.12
C LEU A 138 -3.99 5.49 7.57
N ASN A 139 -4.02 6.01 8.80
CA ASN A 139 -5.14 6.82 9.27
C ASN A 139 -5.27 8.17 8.57
N HIS A 140 -4.16 8.76 8.10
CA HIS A 140 -4.19 10.04 7.38
C HIS A 140 -4.87 9.96 6.02
N ILE A 141 -4.88 8.80 5.36
CA ILE A 141 -5.54 8.61 4.07
C ILE A 141 -7.02 8.22 4.19
N LYS A 142 -7.51 7.97 5.41
CA LYS A 142 -8.89 7.59 5.66
C LYS A 142 -9.82 8.79 5.69
N THR A 143 -10.95 8.68 4.98
CA THR A 143 -11.97 9.72 4.90
C THR A 143 -13.37 9.15 5.15
N ASP A 144 -14.27 10.00 5.63
CA ASP A 144 -15.70 9.71 5.80
C ASP A 144 -16.54 10.17 4.60
N GLU A 145 -15.91 10.74 3.55
CA GLU A 145 -16.59 11.24 2.35
C GLU A 145 -17.33 10.14 1.58
N TYR A 146 -16.90 8.90 1.72
CA TYR A 146 -17.52 7.74 1.06
C TYR A 146 -17.30 6.47 1.87
N LYS A 147 -18.00 5.42 1.49
CA LYS A 147 -17.97 4.12 2.19
C LYS A 147 -17.60 3.00 1.22
N ASN A 148 -17.13 1.87 1.77
CA ASN A 148 -17.02 0.64 1.00
C ASN A 148 -18.43 0.23 0.51
N PRO A 149 -18.64 0.02 -0.79
CA PRO A 149 -19.90 -0.50 -1.31
C PRO A 149 -20.22 -1.90 -0.80
N PHE A 150 -19.21 -2.72 -0.48
CA PHE A 150 -19.47 -3.99 0.19
C PHE A 150 -19.96 -3.76 1.62
N THR A 151 -21.11 -4.31 1.94
CA THR A 151 -21.76 -4.17 3.25
C THR A 151 -21.10 -4.98 4.35
N LYS A 152 -20.17 -5.89 3.97
CA LYS A 152 -19.39 -6.74 4.88
C LYS A 152 -17.96 -6.85 4.39
N ASP A 153 -16.99 -6.87 5.31
CA ASP A 153 -15.58 -7.08 5.00
C ASP A 153 -15.28 -8.52 4.51
N VAL A 154 -16.06 -9.48 5.01
CA VAL A 154 -15.95 -10.90 4.61
C VAL A 154 -17.33 -11.40 4.17
N ILE A 155 -17.40 -11.93 2.95
CA ILE A 155 -18.59 -12.55 2.40
C ILE A 155 -18.34 -14.04 2.13
N GLU A 156 -19.43 -14.81 2.06
CA GLU A 156 -19.36 -16.21 1.71
C GLU A 156 -20.04 -16.44 0.35
N VAL A 157 -19.23 -16.81 -0.65
CA VAL A 157 -19.68 -17.07 -2.03
C VAL A 157 -18.88 -18.25 -2.58
N GLY A 158 -19.57 -19.37 -2.84
CA GLY A 158 -18.91 -20.59 -3.27
C GLY A 158 -19.60 -21.27 -4.43
N ASN A 159 -19.07 -22.44 -4.78
CA ASN A 159 -19.59 -23.30 -5.84
C ASN A 159 -20.53 -24.40 -5.31
N ALA A 160 -21.02 -24.29 -4.07
CA ALA A 160 -22.02 -25.20 -3.54
C ALA A 160 -23.29 -25.13 -4.40
N PRO A 161 -23.91 -26.31 -4.71
CA PRO A 161 -25.10 -26.35 -5.59
C PRO A 161 -26.30 -25.56 -5.08
N ASP A 162 -26.41 -25.43 -3.76
CA ASP A 162 -27.45 -24.69 -3.04
C ASP A 162 -27.04 -23.28 -2.65
N ASP A 163 -25.82 -22.87 -2.97
CA ASP A 163 -25.34 -21.49 -2.70
C ASP A 163 -25.91 -20.51 -3.73
N ILE A 164 -26.95 -19.80 -3.33
CA ILE A 164 -27.61 -18.76 -4.13
C ILE A 164 -26.91 -17.40 -4.03
N ASN A 165 -25.92 -17.25 -3.15
CA ASN A 165 -25.23 -15.98 -2.96
C ASN A 165 -24.47 -15.56 -4.21
N GLN A 166 -24.61 -14.28 -4.56
CA GLN A 166 -23.84 -13.58 -5.58
C GLN A 166 -23.13 -12.41 -4.93
N TYR A 167 -22.04 -11.94 -5.50
CA TYR A 167 -21.33 -10.75 -4.99
C TYR A 167 -22.21 -9.52 -4.96
N SER A 168 -23.09 -9.36 -5.95
CA SER A 168 -24.06 -8.27 -6.04
C SER A 168 -25.04 -8.20 -4.87
N ASN A 169 -25.29 -9.31 -4.18
CA ASN A 169 -26.14 -9.32 -2.98
C ASN A 169 -25.53 -8.57 -1.80
N PHE A 170 -24.22 -8.41 -1.81
CA PHE A 170 -23.46 -7.75 -0.76
C PHE A 170 -22.92 -6.38 -1.17
N PHE A 171 -23.12 -5.98 -2.43
CA PHE A 171 -22.63 -4.73 -3.00
C PHE A 171 -23.79 -3.72 -3.12
N ASP A 172 -23.72 -2.64 -2.35
CA ASP A 172 -24.71 -1.59 -2.35
C ASP A 172 -24.30 -0.44 -3.29
N LEU A 173 -24.94 -0.37 -4.46
CA LEU A 173 -24.71 0.69 -5.45
C LEU A 173 -25.03 2.10 -4.94
N ALA A 174 -25.95 2.23 -3.97
CA ALA A 174 -26.30 3.53 -3.40
C ALA A 174 -25.13 4.17 -2.62
N LEU A 175 -24.13 3.36 -2.21
CA LEU A 175 -22.90 3.84 -1.57
C LEU A 175 -21.84 4.32 -2.56
N VAL A 176 -22.02 4.05 -3.86
CA VAL A 176 -21.11 4.50 -4.92
C VAL A 176 -21.54 5.88 -5.39
N ASN A 177 -20.61 6.83 -5.36
CA ASN A 177 -20.90 8.15 -5.93
C ASN A 177 -21.02 8.01 -7.47
N PRO A 178 -22.11 8.46 -8.10
CA PRO A 178 -22.29 8.40 -9.55
C PRO A 178 -21.12 9.00 -10.35
N LYS A 179 -20.47 10.04 -9.82
CA LYS A 179 -19.26 10.63 -10.44
C LYS A 179 -18.07 9.67 -10.50
N ASP A 180 -18.00 8.68 -9.61
CA ASP A 180 -16.90 7.72 -9.58
C ASP A 180 -17.12 6.56 -10.55
N ILE A 181 -18.35 6.28 -10.98
CA ILE A 181 -18.66 5.20 -11.92
C ILE A 181 -17.94 5.41 -13.27
N ALA A 182 -17.88 6.65 -13.74
CA ALA A 182 -17.24 7.04 -14.99
C ALA A 182 -15.70 7.08 -14.92
N ARG A 183 -15.11 7.01 -13.71
CA ARG A 183 -13.67 7.06 -13.53
C ARG A 183 -13.01 5.74 -13.93
N PRO A 184 -11.77 5.77 -14.46
CA PRO A 184 -11.01 4.56 -14.75
C PRO A 184 -10.91 3.67 -13.52
N LEU A 185 -11.50 2.46 -13.58
CA LEU A 185 -11.51 1.47 -12.53
C LEU A 185 -10.55 0.33 -12.86
N PHE A 186 -9.71 -0.01 -11.90
CA PHE A 186 -8.78 -1.13 -11.94
C PHE A 186 -9.13 -2.11 -10.84
N ILE A 187 -9.25 -3.39 -11.17
CA ILE A 187 -9.63 -4.44 -10.22
C ILE A 187 -8.49 -5.43 -10.13
N HIS A 188 -8.18 -5.86 -8.91
CA HIS A 188 -7.25 -6.97 -8.69
C HIS A 188 -7.96 -8.10 -7.93
N LEU A 189 -7.65 -9.32 -8.35
CA LEU A 189 -8.15 -10.56 -7.79
C LEU A 189 -6.95 -11.34 -7.21
N ASP A 190 -6.88 -11.40 -5.90
CA ASP A 190 -5.98 -12.31 -5.19
C ASP A 190 -6.73 -13.63 -4.97
N MET A 191 -6.49 -14.60 -5.88
CA MET A 191 -7.34 -15.79 -5.99
C MET A 191 -6.83 -16.92 -5.12
N SER A 192 -7.68 -17.41 -4.21
CA SER A 192 -7.48 -18.67 -3.49
C SER A 192 -8.68 -19.60 -3.71
N LEU A 193 -8.42 -20.91 -3.97
CA LEU A 193 -9.48 -21.88 -4.15
C LEU A 193 -10.00 -22.47 -2.84
N SER A 194 -9.12 -22.79 -1.91
CA SER A 194 -9.48 -23.48 -0.68
C SER A 194 -8.45 -23.23 0.43
N GLY A 195 -8.94 -23.07 1.65
CA GLY A 195 -8.12 -22.85 2.84
C GLY A 195 -7.95 -21.37 3.18
N ASP A 196 -7.49 -20.57 2.23
CA ASP A 196 -7.38 -19.11 2.37
C ASP A 196 -8.59 -18.42 1.73
N LYS A 197 -8.73 -17.12 2.00
CA LYS A 197 -9.78 -16.31 1.38
C LYS A 197 -9.29 -15.77 0.03
N THR A 198 -10.22 -15.41 -0.84
CA THR A 198 -9.94 -14.64 -2.05
C THR A 198 -10.11 -13.16 -1.73
N GLY A 199 -9.09 -12.35 -2.00
CA GLY A 199 -9.17 -10.90 -1.93
C GLY A 199 -9.66 -10.29 -3.25
N ILE A 200 -10.59 -9.35 -3.19
CA ILE A 200 -11.03 -8.57 -4.36
C ILE A 200 -11.03 -7.11 -3.98
N ALA A 201 -10.32 -6.29 -4.74
CA ALA A 201 -10.35 -4.85 -4.55
C ALA A 201 -10.34 -4.10 -5.87
N GLY A 202 -10.86 -2.89 -5.84
CA GLY A 202 -10.84 -1.96 -6.96
C GLY A 202 -10.27 -0.61 -6.56
N THR A 203 -9.59 0.03 -7.52
CA THR A 203 -9.00 1.36 -7.36
C THR A 203 -9.40 2.25 -8.52
N TRP A 204 -9.88 3.46 -8.25
CA TRP A 204 -10.09 4.51 -9.23
C TRP A 204 -8.88 5.42 -9.34
N ILE A 205 -8.58 5.89 -10.54
CA ILE A 205 -7.77 7.10 -10.73
C ILE A 205 -8.73 8.29 -10.65
N THR A 206 -8.47 9.22 -9.72
CA THR A 206 -9.37 10.35 -9.44
C THR A 206 -8.85 11.67 -9.97
N GLY A 207 -7.57 11.77 -10.29
CA GLY A 207 -6.97 13.01 -10.80
C GLY A 207 -5.45 12.96 -10.83
N LYS A 208 -4.89 14.15 -11.05
CA LYS A 208 -3.46 14.42 -10.96
C LYS A 208 -3.26 15.67 -10.12
N ARG A 209 -2.31 15.65 -9.20
CA ARG A 209 -1.89 16.86 -8.48
C ARG A 209 -0.44 17.22 -8.84
N PRO A 210 -0.04 18.51 -8.67
CA PRO A 210 1.35 18.89 -8.82
C PRO A 210 2.18 18.05 -7.84
N GLY A 211 3.26 17.43 -8.33
CA GLY A 211 4.25 16.79 -7.47
C GLY A 211 4.87 17.83 -6.53
N VAL A 212 5.31 17.41 -5.36
CA VAL A 212 6.05 18.30 -4.45
C VAL A 212 7.33 18.75 -5.16
N VAL A 213 7.46 20.05 -5.35
CA VAL A 213 8.56 20.67 -6.08
C VAL A 213 9.87 20.49 -5.29
N GLY A 214 10.63 19.46 -5.65
CA GLY A 214 12.07 19.45 -5.50
C GLY A 214 12.65 19.66 -6.89
N GLU A 215 13.40 20.69 -7.07
CA GLU A 215 14.19 21.11 -8.21
C GLU A 215 14.08 20.19 -9.48
N GLU A 216 13.30 20.59 -10.47
CA GLU A 216 13.21 20.10 -11.85
C GLU A 216 12.19 19.01 -12.19
N ASN A 217 11.41 18.44 -11.31
CA ASN A 217 10.39 17.47 -11.73
C ASN A 217 8.97 18.00 -11.48
N THR A 218 8.43 18.75 -12.44
CA THR A 218 7.02 19.14 -12.50
C THR A 218 6.10 17.99 -12.92
N GLY A 219 6.47 16.74 -12.57
CA GLY A 219 5.66 15.56 -12.78
C GLY A 219 4.32 15.68 -12.06
N ARG A 220 3.21 15.56 -12.78
CA ARG A 220 1.90 15.47 -12.16
C ARG A 220 1.72 14.06 -11.61
N GLU A 221 1.63 13.95 -10.31
CA GLU A 221 1.41 12.68 -9.62
C GLU A 221 -0.06 12.29 -9.63
N LEU A 222 -0.33 10.99 -9.76
CA LEU A 222 -1.68 10.48 -9.80
C LEU A 222 -2.31 10.45 -8.41
N GLU A 223 -3.59 10.78 -8.35
CA GLU A 223 -4.43 10.57 -7.18
C GLU A 223 -5.31 9.33 -7.37
N PHE A 224 -5.39 8.53 -6.33
CA PHE A 224 -6.14 7.29 -6.30
C PHE A 224 -7.21 7.30 -5.21
N LYS A 225 -8.24 6.49 -5.43
CA LYS A 225 -9.31 6.24 -4.46
C LYS A 225 -9.62 4.76 -4.44
N ALA A 226 -9.60 4.14 -3.27
CA ALA A 226 -10.05 2.77 -3.12
C ALA A 226 -11.56 2.70 -3.44
N ALA A 227 -11.91 1.91 -4.45
CA ALA A 227 -13.29 1.79 -4.91
C ALA A 227 -14.08 0.88 -3.98
N PHE A 228 -13.54 -0.28 -3.72
CA PHE A 228 -14.08 -1.31 -2.83
C PHE A 228 -12.98 -2.29 -2.45
N SER A 229 -13.21 -3.02 -1.36
CA SER A 229 -12.44 -4.21 -1.01
C SER A 229 -13.32 -5.23 -0.28
N VAL A 230 -13.05 -6.50 -0.46
CA VAL A 230 -13.76 -7.59 0.20
C VAL A 230 -12.91 -8.86 0.25
N SER A 231 -12.97 -9.59 1.34
CA SER A 231 -12.48 -10.97 1.42
C SER A 231 -13.64 -11.96 1.17
N VAL A 232 -13.38 -12.94 0.36
CA VAL A 232 -14.37 -13.97 0.00
C VAL A 232 -13.91 -15.29 0.53
N LYS A 233 -14.73 -15.94 1.31
CA LYS A 233 -14.50 -17.30 1.78
C LYS A 233 -15.45 -18.29 1.09
N ALA A 234 -14.95 -19.49 0.90
CA ALA A 234 -15.78 -20.59 0.42
C ALA A 234 -16.68 -21.12 1.56
N PRO A 235 -17.89 -21.60 1.25
CA PRO A 235 -18.68 -22.42 2.17
C PRO A 235 -17.89 -23.68 2.57
N LYS A 236 -18.17 -24.20 3.78
CA LYS A 236 -17.45 -25.38 4.30
C LYS A 236 -17.56 -26.59 3.35
N GLY A 237 -16.41 -27.10 2.92
CA GLY A 237 -16.33 -28.25 2.00
C GLY A 237 -16.45 -27.92 0.52
N TYR A 238 -16.51 -26.66 0.18
CA TYR A 238 -16.60 -26.15 -1.19
C TYR A 238 -15.45 -25.19 -1.50
N GLN A 239 -15.45 -24.65 -2.71
CA GLN A 239 -14.44 -23.68 -3.19
C GLN A 239 -15.08 -22.33 -3.50
N VAL A 240 -14.30 -21.27 -3.54
CA VAL A 240 -14.73 -19.98 -4.06
C VAL A 240 -15.13 -20.14 -5.53
N SER A 241 -16.26 -19.57 -5.92
CA SER A 241 -16.78 -19.72 -7.28
C SER A 241 -16.17 -18.69 -8.23
N PHE A 242 -15.28 -19.12 -9.11
CA PHE A 242 -14.69 -18.28 -10.15
C PHE A 242 -15.73 -17.75 -11.15
N GLU A 243 -16.76 -18.54 -11.42
CA GLU A 243 -17.85 -18.11 -12.29
C GLU A 243 -18.63 -16.94 -11.66
N LYS A 244 -18.95 -17.00 -10.37
CA LYS A 244 -19.62 -15.91 -9.67
C LYS A 244 -18.73 -14.65 -9.57
N THR A 245 -17.41 -14.83 -9.40
CA THR A 245 -16.44 -13.72 -9.44
C THR A 245 -16.44 -13.04 -10.81
N ARG A 246 -16.39 -13.82 -11.89
CA ARG A 246 -16.51 -13.31 -13.26
C ARG A 246 -17.84 -12.59 -13.50
N ASN A 247 -18.94 -13.18 -13.05
CA ASN A 247 -20.28 -12.59 -13.18
C ASN A 247 -20.37 -11.26 -12.43
N PHE A 248 -19.69 -11.11 -11.29
CA PHE A 248 -19.60 -9.83 -10.59
C PHE A 248 -18.88 -8.75 -11.40
N ILE A 249 -17.75 -9.10 -12.04
CA ILE A 249 -17.01 -8.15 -12.88
C ILE A 249 -17.86 -7.71 -14.08
N ARG A 250 -18.57 -8.66 -14.71
CA ARG A 250 -19.53 -8.35 -15.79
C ARG A 250 -20.67 -7.46 -15.28
N TRP A 251 -21.22 -7.78 -14.10
CA TRP A 251 -22.27 -7.00 -13.47
C TRP A 251 -21.84 -5.56 -13.21
N LEU A 252 -20.60 -5.32 -12.75
CA LEU A 252 -20.06 -3.96 -12.60
C LEU A 252 -20.01 -3.23 -13.95
N ARG A 253 -19.50 -3.87 -15.01
CA ARG A 253 -19.50 -3.29 -16.36
C ARG A 253 -20.90 -2.94 -16.82
N ASP A 254 -21.84 -3.85 -16.63
CA ASP A 254 -23.23 -3.67 -17.05
C ASP A 254 -23.95 -2.55 -16.24
N ARG A 255 -23.37 -2.12 -15.11
CA ARG A 255 -23.77 -0.95 -14.32
C ARG A 255 -23.00 0.32 -14.70
N GLY A 256 -22.24 0.29 -15.77
CA GLY A 256 -21.55 1.45 -16.31
C GLY A 256 -20.17 1.74 -15.72
N PHE A 257 -19.62 0.88 -14.84
CA PHE A 257 -18.27 1.07 -14.33
C PHE A 257 -17.23 1.00 -15.44
N ALA A 258 -16.39 2.02 -15.54
CA ALA A 258 -15.34 2.12 -16.57
C ALA A 258 -14.12 1.24 -16.22
N ILE A 259 -14.31 -0.09 -16.25
CA ILE A 259 -13.26 -1.07 -15.94
C ILE A 259 -12.20 -1.04 -17.05
N LYS A 260 -10.98 -0.60 -16.72
CA LYS A 260 -9.86 -0.48 -17.66
C LYS A 260 -8.98 -1.72 -17.70
N CYS A 261 -8.76 -2.35 -16.55
CA CYS A 261 -7.98 -3.58 -16.45
C CYS A 261 -8.43 -4.42 -15.25
N VAL A 262 -8.40 -5.73 -15.41
CA VAL A 262 -8.55 -6.71 -14.32
C VAL A 262 -7.24 -7.46 -14.19
N SER A 263 -6.53 -7.23 -13.10
CA SER A 263 -5.29 -7.97 -12.78
C SER A 263 -5.56 -9.08 -11.78
N MET A 264 -4.71 -10.09 -11.77
CA MET A 264 -4.83 -11.23 -10.88
C MET A 264 -3.47 -11.89 -10.65
N ASP A 265 -3.29 -12.54 -9.51
CA ASP A 265 -2.06 -13.25 -9.20
C ASP A 265 -1.86 -14.45 -10.15
N THR A 266 -0.63 -14.96 -10.16
CA THR A 266 -0.18 -16.03 -11.09
C THR A 266 -0.88 -17.36 -10.80
N TYR A 267 -1.21 -17.61 -9.53
CA TYR A 267 -1.76 -18.88 -9.10
C TYR A 267 -3.22 -19.06 -9.54
N GLN A 268 -3.52 -20.11 -10.30
CA GLN A 268 -4.86 -20.50 -10.75
C GLN A 268 -5.63 -19.46 -11.61
N SER A 269 -5.00 -18.37 -12.03
CA SER A 269 -5.65 -17.25 -12.71
C SER A 269 -5.72 -17.40 -14.24
N ALA A 270 -4.97 -18.32 -14.84
CA ALA A 270 -4.92 -18.44 -16.31
C ALA A 270 -6.30 -18.64 -16.97
N ASN A 271 -7.15 -19.47 -16.38
CA ASN A 271 -8.51 -19.69 -16.90
C ASN A 271 -9.38 -18.44 -16.70
N MET A 272 -9.29 -17.79 -15.54
CA MET A 272 -10.03 -16.56 -15.28
C MET A 272 -9.61 -15.46 -16.24
N ALA A 273 -8.29 -15.27 -16.47
CA ALA A 273 -7.76 -14.30 -17.41
C ALA A 273 -8.27 -14.53 -18.83
N GLN A 274 -8.18 -15.78 -19.35
CA GLN A 274 -8.68 -16.13 -20.67
C GLN A 274 -10.18 -15.85 -20.81
N THR A 275 -10.95 -16.20 -19.78
CA THR A 275 -12.39 -16.04 -19.80
C THR A 275 -12.81 -14.58 -19.76
N LEU A 276 -12.16 -13.74 -18.90
CA LEU A 276 -12.40 -12.30 -18.85
C LEU A 276 -11.95 -11.61 -20.14
N THR A 277 -10.83 -12.06 -20.75
CA THR A 277 -10.39 -11.57 -22.06
C THR A 277 -11.43 -11.89 -23.14
N SER A 278 -12.02 -13.09 -23.13
CA SER A 278 -13.11 -13.45 -24.03
C SER A 278 -14.37 -12.61 -23.83
N ASP A 279 -14.56 -12.08 -22.62
CA ASP A 279 -15.64 -11.15 -22.27
C ASP A 279 -15.34 -9.70 -22.67
N GLY A 280 -14.17 -9.44 -23.27
CA GLY A 280 -13.74 -8.12 -23.72
C GLY A 280 -13.03 -7.27 -22.68
N PHE A 281 -12.63 -7.84 -21.54
CA PHE A 281 -11.83 -7.10 -20.55
C PHE A 281 -10.34 -7.17 -20.87
N LYS A 282 -9.61 -6.06 -20.64
CA LYS A 282 -8.14 -6.11 -20.58
C LYS A 282 -7.76 -6.83 -19.30
N THR A 283 -6.93 -7.86 -19.39
CA THR A 283 -6.46 -8.63 -18.25
C THR A 283 -4.94 -8.60 -18.13
N GLN A 284 -4.44 -8.70 -16.90
CA GLN A 284 -3.01 -8.72 -16.59
C GLN A 284 -2.72 -9.74 -15.50
N ILE A 285 -1.66 -10.53 -15.66
CA ILE A 285 -1.11 -11.35 -14.58
C ILE A 285 -0.10 -10.50 -13.82
N LEU A 286 -0.33 -10.33 -12.53
CA LEU A 286 0.48 -9.52 -11.64
C LEU A 286 0.68 -10.24 -10.30
N SER A 287 1.89 -10.70 -10.03
CA SER A 287 2.24 -11.18 -8.70
C SER A 287 2.62 -10.00 -7.80
N VAL A 288 1.82 -9.78 -6.78
CA VAL A 288 2.00 -8.68 -5.81
C VAL A 288 3.23 -8.92 -4.94
N ASP A 289 3.55 -10.19 -4.67
CA ASP A 289 4.67 -10.63 -3.84
C ASP A 289 6.01 -10.72 -4.58
N ARG A 290 6.03 -10.46 -5.88
CA ARG A 290 7.26 -10.60 -6.66
C ARG A 290 8.32 -9.61 -6.20
N VAL A 291 9.48 -10.15 -5.81
CA VAL A 291 10.66 -9.37 -5.43
C VAL A 291 11.61 -9.23 -6.61
N ASP A 292 11.93 -7.99 -6.95
CA ASP A 292 12.92 -7.64 -7.96
C ASP A 292 14.23 -7.19 -7.31
N THR A 293 15.36 -7.42 -7.99
CA THR A 293 16.65 -6.88 -7.60
C THR A 293 16.79 -5.48 -8.19
N VAL A 294 16.90 -4.46 -7.34
CA VAL A 294 16.96 -3.04 -7.73
C VAL A 294 18.33 -2.47 -7.35
N GLY A 295 19.38 -2.83 -8.13
CA GLY A 295 20.72 -2.31 -7.85
C GLY A 295 21.42 -3.01 -6.66
N THR A 296 22.36 -2.30 -6.03
CA THR A 296 23.17 -2.82 -4.92
C THR A 296 23.13 -1.84 -3.76
N GLU A 297 22.75 -2.31 -2.59
CA GLU A 297 22.76 -1.55 -1.33
C GLU A 297 23.81 -2.19 -0.40
N ASN A 298 24.75 -1.39 0.11
CA ASN A 298 25.85 -1.87 0.96
C ASN A 298 26.63 -3.09 0.42
N GLY A 299 26.83 -3.15 -0.91
CA GLY A 299 27.53 -4.25 -1.58
C GLY A 299 26.71 -5.55 -1.71
N ARG A 300 25.43 -5.56 -1.38
CA ARG A 300 24.49 -6.66 -1.56
C ARG A 300 23.38 -6.28 -2.53
N PRO A 301 22.81 -7.24 -3.27
CA PRO A 301 21.66 -6.96 -4.11
C PRO A 301 20.49 -6.39 -3.29
N ALA A 302 20.07 -5.16 -3.58
CA ALA A 302 18.87 -4.59 -2.98
C ALA A 302 17.64 -5.30 -3.55
N ARG A 303 16.83 -5.91 -2.69
CA ARG A 303 15.64 -6.68 -3.06
C ARG A 303 14.39 -5.94 -2.63
N VAL A 304 13.49 -5.64 -3.57
CA VAL A 304 12.30 -4.83 -3.35
C VAL A 304 11.09 -5.47 -4.02
N CYS A 305 10.01 -5.57 -3.29
CA CYS A 305 8.69 -5.86 -3.81
C CYS A 305 8.08 -4.56 -4.35
N LYS A 306 8.16 -4.35 -5.69
CA LYS A 306 7.74 -3.09 -6.33
C LYS A 306 6.27 -2.71 -6.08
N PRO A 307 5.28 -3.63 -6.18
CA PRO A 307 3.90 -3.28 -5.89
C PRO A 307 3.72 -2.72 -4.48
N TYR A 308 4.28 -3.39 -3.49
CA TYR A 308 4.21 -2.94 -2.11
C TYR A 308 5.02 -1.67 -1.83
N ALA A 309 6.18 -1.49 -2.48
CA ALA A 309 6.93 -0.24 -2.37
C ALA A 309 6.10 0.94 -2.89
N PHE A 310 5.45 0.78 -4.05
CA PHE A 310 4.54 1.78 -4.60
C PHE A 310 3.35 2.04 -3.67
N PHE A 311 2.73 0.97 -3.13
CA PHE A 311 1.63 1.08 -2.17
C PHE A 311 2.01 1.88 -0.93
N LYS A 312 3.19 1.59 -0.35
CA LYS A 312 3.73 2.35 0.79
C LYS A 312 3.92 3.82 0.45
N THR A 313 4.61 4.13 -0.66
CA THR A 313 4.84 5.51 -1.11
C THR A 313 3.52 6.26 -1.28
N THR A 314 2.53 5.67 -1.95
CA THR A 314 1.22 6.28 -2.19
C THR A 314 0.46 6.60 -0.89
N ILE A 315 0.59 5.75 0.14
CA ILE A 315 0.02 6.00 1.47
C ILE A 315 0.77 7.15 2.18
N TYR A 316 2.11 7.13 2.16
CA TYR A 316 2.93 8.12 2.88
C TYR A 316 2.83 9.51 2.27
N GLU A 317 2.70 9.61 0.96
CA GLU A 317 2.49 10.85 0.21
C GLU A 317 1.02 11.28 0.15
N GLN A 318 0.11 10.47 0.75
CA GLN A 318 -1.33 10.73 0.80
C GLN A 318 -1.98 10.85 -0.59
N HIS A 319 -1.49 10.08 -1.56
CA HIS A 319 -2.05 10.00 -2.91
C HIS A 319 -3.19 8.99 -3.03
N LEU A 320 -3.43 8.19 -1.99
CA LEU A 320 -4.55 7.26 -1.90
C LEU A 320 -5.59 7.79 -0.91
N LYS A 321 -6.85 7.83 -1.30
CA LYS A 321 -7.99 7.98 -0.38
C LYS A 321 -8.57 6.61 -0.07
N LEU A 322 -8.80 6.34 1.23
CA LEU A 322 -9.40 5.12 1.72
C LEU A 322 -10.64 5.44 2.57
N TYR A 323 -11.72 4.69 2.42
CA TYR A 323 -12.90 4.82 3.28
C TYR A 323 -12.58 4.43 4.72
N ARG A 324 -13.16 5.15 5.70
CA ARG A 324 -12.82 4.98 7.12
C ARG A 324 -13.20 3.62 7.68
N LYS A 325 -14.39 3.10 7.31
CA LYS A 325 -14.86 1.78 7.76
C LYS A 325 -14.29 0.69 6.88
N CYS A 326 -13.18 0.10 7.28
CA CYS A 326 -12.45 -0.98 6.64
C CYS A 326 -11.57 -1.69 7.67
N ASP A 327 -12.19 -2.23 8.72
CA ASP A 327 -11.44 -2.72 9.87
C ASP A 327 -10.49 -3.86 9.51
N LEU A 328 -10.97 -4.85 8.75
CA LEU A 328 -10.14 -5.97 8.29
C LEU A 328 -8.99 -5.49 7.38
N LEU A 329 -9.28 -4.68 6.36
CA LEU A 329 -8.25 -4.14 5.47
C LEU A 329 -7.21 -3.31 6.24
N THR A 330 -7.67 -2.51 7.22
CA THR A 330 -6.77 -1.73 8.09
C THR A 330 -5.86 -2.63 8.90
N GLU A 331 -6.42 -3.67 9.50
CA GLU A 331 -5.68 -4.66 10.28
C GLU A 331 -4.65 -5.37 9.41
N GLU A 332 -5.03 -5.82 8.22
CA GLU A 332 -4.13 -6.47 7.27
C GLU A 332 -2.97 -5.56 6.88
N ILE A 333 -3.23 -4.30 6.46
CA ILE A 333 -2.19 -3.35 6.07
C ILE A 333 -1.29 -3.00 7.26
N ALA A 334 -1.85 -2.78 8.45
CA ALA A 334 -1.08 -2.44 9.66
C ALA A 334 -0.23 -3.63 10.17
N ASN A 335 -0.58 -4.85 9.79
CA ASN A 335 0.15 -6.06 10.15
C ASN A 335 1.17 -6.51 9.10
N LEU A 336 1.29 -5.83 7.96
CA LEU A 336 2.32 -6.13 6.97
C LEU A 336 3.73 -5.97 7.56
N GLU A 337 4.58 -6.92 7.25
CA GLU A 337 5.98 -6.99 7.70
C GLU A 337 6.91 -7.13 6.50
N ARG A 338 8.06 -6.44 6.52
CA ARG A 338 9.11 -6.64 5.51
C ARG A 338 10.05 -7.75 5.97
N LEU A 339 10.17 -8.78 5.18
CA LEU A 339 11.09 -9.88 5.44
C LEU A 339 12.51 -9.54 4.94
N SER A 340 13.50 -10.23 5.47
CA SER A 340 14.93 -10.02 5.15
C SER A 340 15.27 -10.31 3.68
N ASP A 341 14.46 -11.08 2.98
CA ASP A 341 14.60 -11.40 1.56
C ASP A 341 13.90 -10.39 0.61
N GLY A 342 13.28 -9.35 1.18
CA GLY A 342 12.61 -8.27 0.48
C GLY A 342 11.12 -8.50 0.21
N HIS A 343 10.56 -9.65 0.59
CA HIS A 343 9.12 -9.87 0.55
C HIS A 343 8.39 -9.05 1.61
N VAL A 344 7.12 -8.79 1.35
CA VAL A 344 6.19 -8.18 2.31
C VAL A 344 5.12 -9.22 2.62
N ASP A 345 5.00 -9.57 3.89
CA ASP A 345 4.10 -10.64 4.32
C ASP A 345 3.39 -10.29 5.63
N HIS A 346 2.53 -11.14 6.09
CA HIS A 346 1.79 -11.01 7.34
C HIS A 346 2.34 -11.99 8.41
N PRO A 347 2.11 -11.74 9.71
CA PRO A 347 2.45 -12.69 10.77
C PRO A 347 1.71 -14.02 10.59
N LYS A 348 2.27 -15.11 11.14
CA LYS A 348 1.75 -16.49 10.99
C LYS A 348 0.25 -16.69 11.22
N ASN A 349 -0.39 -15.83 12.00
CA ASN A 349 -1.82 -15.91 12.31
C ASN A 349 -2.64 -14.78 11.64
N GLY A 350 -2.05 -14.06 10.69
CA GLY A 350 -2.70 -12.98 9.96
C GLY A 350 -3.28 -13.43 8.62
N SER A 351 -3.82 -12.49 7.87
CA SER A 351 -4.11 -12.58 6.46
C SER A 351 -3.75 -11.25 5.78
N LYS A 352 -3.64 -11.25 4.46
CA LYS A 352 -3.37 -10.05 3.65
C LYS A 352 -4.18 -10.01 2.36
N ASP A 353 -5.24 -10.82 2.27
CA ASP A 353 -6.02 -11.00 1.05
C ASP A 353 -6.58 -9.68 0.49
N GLN A 354 -7.16 -8.83 1.35
CA GLN A 354 -7.63 -7.50 0.92
C GLN A 354 -6.49 -6.53 0.67
N ALA A 355 -5.40 -6.62 1.46
CA ALA A 355 -4.22 -5.79 1.29
C ALA A 355 -3.52 -6.09 -0.03
N ASP A 356 -3.34 -7.38 -0.39
CA ASP A 356 -2.80 -7.83 -1.68
C ASP A 356 -3.69 -7.37 -2.83
N ALA A 357 -5.01 -7.54 -2.70
CA ALA A 357 -5.95 -7.11 -3.71
C ALA A 357 -5.92 -5.58 -3.92
N LEU A 358 -5.89 -4.78 -2.86
CA LEU A 358 -5.81 -3.32 -2.98
C LEU A 358 -4.45 -2.87 -3.53
N CYS A 359 -3.35 -3.45 -3.06
CA CYS A 359 -2.00 -3.21 -3.57
C CYS A 359 -1.92 -3.53 -5.07
N GLY A 360 -2.42 -4.68 -5.49
CA GLY A 360 -2.44 -5.10 -6.89
C GLY A 360 -3.27 -4.19 -7.79
N SER A 361 -4.48 -3.78 -7.34
CA SER A 361 -5.34 -2.87 -8.11
C SER A 361 -4.71 -1.48 -8.28
N LEU A 362 -4.07 -0.96 -7.21
CA LEU A 362 -3.37 0.32 -7.21
C LEU A 362 -2.15 0.29 -8.13
N TYR A 363 -1.35 -0.77 -8.05
CA TYR A 363 -0.16 -0.92 -8.90
C TYR A 363 -0.52 -1.09 -10.37
N THR A 364 -1.59 -1.85 -10.68
CA THR A 364 -2.14 -1.94 -12.04
C THR A 364 -2.58 -0.57 -12.56
N ALA A 365 -3.24 0.23 -11.73
CA ALA A 365 -3.65 1.58 -12.09
C ALA A 365 -2.46 2.49 -12.41
N SER A 366 -1.36 2.41 -11.64
CA SER A 366 -0.15 3.19 -11.90
C SER A 366 0.51 2.81 -13.22
N GLN A 367 0.65 1.51 -13.49
CA GLN A 367 1.25 1.04 -14.74
C GLN A 367 0.44 1.46 -15.98
N PHE A 368 -0.89 1.39 -15.89
CA PHE A 368 -1.76 1.85 -16.97
C PHE A 368 -1.62 3.35 -17.23
N ALA A 369 -1.46 4.15 -16.18
CA ALA A 369 -1.30 5.58 -16.34
C ALA A 369 0.07 5.97 -16.93
N GLU A 370 1.12 5.20 -16.65
CA GLU A 370 2.42 5.35 -17.32
C GLU A 370 2.30 5.02 -18.80
N GLU A 371 1.67 3.90 -19.15
CA GLU A 371 1.39 3.50 -20.53
C GLU A 371 0.55 4.59 -21.25
N TYR A 372 -0.48 5.09 -20.60
CA TYR A 372 -1.37 6.13 -21.13
C TYR A 372 -0.65 7.48 -21.32
N SER A 373 0.25 7.85 -20.41
CA SER A 373 1.06 9.06 -20.52
C SER A 373 2.06 8.97 -21.67
N TYR A 374 2.61 7.79 -21.93
CA TYR A 374 3.52 7.57 -23.05
C TYR A 374 2.80 7.66 -24.39
N ASP A 375 1.63 7.04 -24.52
CA ASP A 375 0.86 7.02 -25.78
C ASP A 375 0.20 8.37 -26.12
N TYR A 376 -0.11 9.20 -25.12
CA TYR A 376 -0.87 10.45 -25.28
C TYR A 376 -0.12 11.70 -24.80
N GLY A 377 1.02 11.56 -24.12
CA GLY A 377 1.75 12.68 -23.51
C GLY A 377 2.34 13.64 -24.54
N GLU A 378 2.91 13.14 -25.63
CA GLU A 378 3.50 13.98 -26.68
C GLU A 378 2.45 14.76 -27.48
N ASN A 379 1.24 14.23 -27.63
CA ASN A 379 0.18 14.89 -28.39
C ASN A 379 -0.60 15.94 -27.58
N LEU A 380 -0.64 15.82 -26.26
CA LEU A 380 -1.31 16.79 -25.39
C LEU A 380 -0.49 18.08 -25.19
N GLU A 381 0.83 17.97 -25.12
CA GLU A 381 1.72 19.13 -24.98
C GLU A 381 1.84 19.92 -26.29
N THR A 382 1.88 19.26 -27.44
CA THR A 382 1.95 19.92 -28.75
C THR A 382 0.66 20.63 -29.17
N SER A 383 -0.50 20.21 -28.69
CA SER A 383 -1.77 20.91 -28.94
C SER A 383 -2.04 22.07 -27.98
N LEU A 384 -1.29 22.18 -26.88
CA LEU A 384 -1.45 23.22 -25.85
C LEU A 384 -0.48 24.39 -25.99
N ASP A 385 0.43 24.37 -26.97
CA ASP A 385 1.45 25.41 -27.16
C ASP A 385 0.98 26.54 -28.10
N ILE A 386 -0.25 26.98 -27.95
CA ILE A 386 -0.73 28.17 -28.63
C ILE A 386 -1.31 29.17 -27.62
N ASN A 387 -0.49 30.16 -27.27
CA ASN A 387 -0.85 31.41 -26.56
C ASN A 387 -1.42 31.29 -25.14
N ALA A 388 -0.66 30.73 -24.23
CA ALA A 388 -1.14 30.14 -22.98
C ALA A 388 -1.18 31.01 -21.73
N ALA A 389 -0.86 32.28 -21.73
CA ALA A 389 -0.78 33.03 -20.46
C ALA A 389 -2.11 33.60 -19.95
N THR A 390 -3.17 33.64 -20.79
CA THR A 390 -4.47 34.26 -20.41
C THR A 390 -5.65 33.28 -20.43
N ASP A 391 -5.49 32.07 -20.90
CA ASP A 391 -6.60 31.13 -21.14
C ASP A 391 -6.64 29.89 -20.23
N ASP A 392 -5.68 29.74 -19.31
CA ASP A 392 -5.60 28.55 -18.44
C ASP A 392 -6.87 28.37 -17.59
N PHE A 393 -7.44 29.44 -17.08
CA PHE A 393 -8.67 29.36 -16.29
C PHE A 393 -9.89 28.92 -17.12
N ARG A 394 -10.04 29.46 -18.36
CA ARG A 394 -11.11 29.07 -19.28
C ARG A 394 -10.95 27.64 -19.78
N LYS A 395 -9.73 27.21 -20.09
CA LYS A 395 -9.43 25.83 -20.50
C LYS A 395 -9.72 24.85 -19.36
N GLN A 396 -9.33 25.18 -18.13
CA GLN A 396 -9.62 24.36 -16.95
C GLN A 396 -11.13 24.26 -16.72
N GLN A 397 -11.86 25.35 -16.91
CA GLN A 397 -13.34 25.37 -16.80
C GLN A 397 -13.99 24.52 -17.90
N MET A 398 -13.56 24.64 -19.16
CA MET A 398 -14.07 23.80 -20.27
C MET A 398 -13.76 22.32 -20.07
N ILE A 399 -12.56 21.97 -19.57
CA ILE A 399 -12.19 20.58 -19.25
C ILE A 399 -13.08 20.06 -18.11
N THR A 400 -13.34 20.87 -17.11
CA THR A 400 -14.21 20.50 -15.98
C THR A 400 -15.65 20.31 -16.43
N GLU A 401 -16.20 21.23 -17.24
CA GLU A 401 -17.55 21.14 -17.80
C GLU A 401 -17.69 19.90 -18.70
N PHE A 402 -16.70 19.62 -19.55
CA PHE A 402 -16.70 18.43 -20.39
C PHE A 402 -16.60 17.13 -19.58
N GLN A 403 -15.80 17.12 -18.52
CA GLN A 403 -15.73 15.98 -17.60
C GLN A 403 -17.03 15.77 -16.84
N GLU A 404 -17.70 16.83 -16.41
CA GLU A 404 -19.02 16.77 -15.77
C GLU A 404 -20.09 16.24 -16.73
N GLU A 405 -20.05 16.62 -17.99
CA GLU A 405 -20.96 16.14 -19.01
C GLU A 405 -20.75 14.65 -19.31
N LEU A 406 -19.49 14.21 -19.43
CA LEU A 406 -19.14 12.80 -19.55
C LEU A 406 -19.63 11.97 -18.35
N ILE A 407 -19.41 12.46 -17.13
CA ILE A 407 -19.88 11.81 -15.91
C ILE A 407 -21.40 11.66 -15.94
N LYS A 408 -22.12 12.69 -16.39
CA LYS A 408 -23.57 12.64 -16.52
C LYS A 408 -24.02 11.59 -17.54
N ILE A 409 -23.37 11.53 -18.70
CA ILE A 409 -23.64 10.51 -19.74
C ILE A 409 -23.45 9.09 -19.16
N TYR A 410 -22.33 8.83 -18.45
CA TYR A 410 -22.09 7.52 -17.84
C TYR A 410 -23.08 7.17 -16.73
N ALA A 411 -23.46 8.14 -15.91
CA ALA A 411 -24.47 7.93 -14.89
C ALA A 411 -25.84 7.61 -15.51
N ASP A 412 -26.21 8.32 -16.59
CA ASP A 412 -27.45 8.06 -17.32
C ASP A 412 -27.42 6.70 -18.04
N MET A 413 -26.27 6.27 -18.59
CA MET A 413 -26.07 4.93 -19.15
C MET A 413 -26.27 3.84 -18.08
N ALA A 414 -25.71 4.02 -16.88
CA ALA A 414 -25.90 3.09 -15.79
C ALA A 414 -27.38 2.97 -15.40
N LEU A 415 -28.08 4.11 -15.29
CA LEU A 415 -29.52 4.16 -15.01
C LEU A 415 -30.36 3.52 -16.14
N ALA A 416 -29.99 3.78 -17.40
CA ALA A 416 -30.67 3.17 -18.56
C ALA A 416 -30.51 1.64 -18.57
N THR A 417 -29.37 1.12 -18.15
CA THR A 417 -29.12 -0.31 -18.00
C THR A 417 -30.00 -0.93 -16.90
N GLU A 418 -30.18 -0.22 -15.78
CA GLU A 418 -31.07 -0.67 -14.70
C GLU A 418 -32.54 -0.69 -15.11
N THR A 419 -32.96 0.27 -15.94
CA THR A 419 -34.36 0.44 -16.38
C THR A 419 -34.69 -0.36 -17.64
N LEU A 420 -33.74 -1.15 -18.19
CA LEU A 420 -33.88 -1.87 -19.48
C LEU A 420 -34.17 -0.94 -20.68
N ASP A 421 -33.76 0.32 -20.60
CA ASP A 421 -33.93 1.30 -21.68
C ASP A 421 -32.80 1.19 -22.71
N TYR A 422 -32.89 0.17 -23.56
CA TYR A 422 -31.89 -0.13 -24.61
C TYR A 422 -31.71 0.98 -25.64
N GLN A 423 -32.77 1.75 -25.95
CA GLN A 423 -32.66 2.84 -26.92
C GLN A 423 -31.76 3.95 -26.38
N LYS A 424 -31.95 4.34 -25.15
CA LYS A 424 -31.15 5.35 -24.49
C LYS A 424 -29.71 4.93 -24.35
N LYS A 425 -29.48 3.64 -24.06
CA LYS A 425 -28.12 3.08 -23.99
C LYS A 425 -27.39 3.17 -25.34
N GLN A 426 -28.04 2.82 -26.46
CA GLN A 426 -27.46 2.94 -27.79
C GLN A 426 -27.12 4.40 -28.16
N GLU A 427 -27.96 5.33 -27.77
CA GLU A 427 -27.73 6.76 -27.98
C GLU A 427 -26.47 7.24 -27.22
N TYR A 428 -26.30 6.83 -25.98
CA TYR A 428 -25.11 7.15 -25.18
C TYR A 428 -23.85 6.46 -25.67
N GLU A 429 -23.91 5.20 -26.10
CA GLU A 429 -22.77 4.51 -26.72
C GLU A 429 -22.28 5.25 -27.98
N THR A 430 -23.20 5.72 -28.83
CA THR A 430 -22.86 6.52 -30.02
C THR A 430 -22.20 7.85 -29.63
N TYR A 431 -22.67 8.49 -28.56
CA TYR A 431 -22.10 9.75 -28.07
C TYR A 431 -20.68 9.55 -27.51
N MET A 432 -20.45 8.41 -26.87
CA MET A 432 -19.13 8.04 -26.32
C MET A 432 -18.11 7.77 -27.43
N ASP A 433 -18.51 7.12 -28.51
CA ASP A 433 -17.63 6.90 -29.65
C ASP A 433 -17.21 8.23 -30.31
N ILE A 434 -18.13 9.17 -30.38
CA ILE A 434 -17.85 10.52 -30.90
C ILE A 434 -16.93 11.28 -29.93
N SER A 435 -17.16 11.18 -28.61
CA SER A 435 -16.35 11.89 -27.63
C SER A 435 -14.93 11.36 -27.52
N GLN A 436 -14.73 10.05 -27.67
CA GLN A 436 -13.39 9.45 -27.76
C GLN A 436 -12.62 9.92 -29.00
N GLY A 437 -13.32 10.18 -30.10
CA GLY A 437 -12.72 10.77 -31.31
C GLY A 437 -12.38 12.26 -31.17
N ILE A 438 -13.02 12.97 -30.27
CA ILE A 438 -12.77 14.41 -30.02
C ILE A 438 -11.65 14.63 -28.99
N ILE A 439 -11.44 13.70 -28.08
CA ILE A 439 -10.31 13.74 -27.13
C ILE A 439 -8.96 13.48 -27.80
N ILE A 440 -8.97 12.91 -29.02
CA ILE A 440 -7.78 12.62 -29.83
C ILE A 440 -7.42 13.81 -30.76
N LEU A 441 -8.23 14.81 -30.85
CA LEU A 441 -7.99 16.06 -31.58
C LEU A 441 -7.74 17.21 -30.61
#